data_7f89b48618960b4193827b410e2f4f84
#
_entry.id   7f89b48618960b4193827b410e2f4f84
#
_cell.length_a   1.000
_cell.length_b   1.000
_cell.length_c   1.000
_cell.angle_alpha   90.00
_cell.angle_beta   90.00
_cell.angle_gamma   90.00
#
_symmetry.space_group_name_H-M   'P 1'
#
loop_
_entity.id
_entity.type
_entity.pdbx_description
1 polymer ?
#
loop_
_entity_poly.entity_id
_entity_poly.type
_entity_poly.pdbx_seq_one_letter_code
_entity_poly.pdbx_strand_id
1 'polypeptide(L)'
;MSIELIFQFMAEQWLLIGALSTTLTLLVVHESRKAGPALSITEAVQLVNNEDGVFLDVRDAADYTRGHITDAKHIPAAALSGRTGELEKFRDKPIIVVCRMGQTAGPATKTLRAQGFLRAQKLAGGMMEWDAQKLPVVTP
;
A
#
# COMPACT_ATOMS: atom_id res chain seq x y z
N MET A 1 7.43 22.62 -32.13
CA MET A 1 6.71 23.61 -31.32
C MET A 1 7.74 24.41 -30.54
N SER A 2 7.79 25.72 -30.73
CA SER A 2 8.80 26.56 -30.08
C SER A 2 8.45 26.73 -28.59
N ILE A 3 9.45 26.85 -27.74
CA ILE A 3 9.30 27.06 -26.31
C ILE A 3 8.53 28.35 -25.99
N GLU A 4 8.65 29.36 -26.85
CA GLU A 4 7.94 30.61 -26.73
C GLU A 4 6.42 30.44 -26.83
N LEU A 5 5.94 29.58 -27.74
CA LEU A 5 4.51 29.30 -27.88
C LEU A 5 3.96 28.59 -26.65
N ILE A 6 4.76 27.75 -26.02
CA ILE A 6 4.36 27.05 -24.75
C ILE A 6 4.21 28.09 -23.63
N PHE A 7 5.18 29.00 -23.48
CA PHE A 7 5.12 30.08 -22.48
C PHE A 7 3.94 31.00 -22.69
N GLN A 8 3.69 31.38 -23.93
CA GLN A 8 2.55 32.24 -24.27
C GLN A 8 1.23 31.55 -23.95
N PHE A 9 1.07 30.29 -24.33
CA PHE A 9 -0.10 29.48 -24.02
C PHE A 9 -0.33 29.36 -22.49
N MET A 10 0.73 29.10 -21.72
CA MET A 10 0.65 29.04 -20.27
C MET A 10 0.24 30.40 -19.65
N ALA A 11 0.76 31.49 -20.17
CA ALA A 11 0.42 32.85 -19.69
C ALA A 11 -1.04 33.22 -20.01
N GLU A 12 -1.57 32.77 -21.13
CA GLU A 12 -2.95 33.06 -21.53
C GLU A 12 -3.97 32.16 -20.80
N GLN A 13 -3.57 30.92 -20.47
CA GLN A 13 -4.48 29.91 -19.90
C GLN A 13 -4.17 29.59 -18.43
N TRP A 14 -3.53 30.48 -17.70
CA TRP A 14 -3.09 30.26 -16.32
C TRP A 14 -4.21 29.81 -15.36
N LEU A 15 -5.43 30.35 -15.56
CA LEU A 15 -6.61 29.95 -14.76
C LEU A 15 -7.00 28.51 -14.99
N LEU A 16 -6.99 28.04 -16.26
CA LEU A 16 -7.32 26.65 -16.59
C LEU A 16 -6.24 25.69 -16.08
N ILE A 17 -4.97 26.07 -16.21
CA ILE A 17 -3.83 25.29 -15.72
C ILE A 17 -3.91 25.19 -14.19
N GLY A 18 -4.20 26.30 -13.51
CA GLY A 18 -4.38 26.32 -12.06
C GLY A 18 -5.54 25.46 -11.60
N ALA A 19 -6.69 25.54 -12.26
CA ALA A 19 -7.86 24.71 -11.96
C ALA A 19 -7.56 23.21 -12.17
N LEU A 20 -6.91 22.87 -13.29
CA LEU A 20 -6.53 21.49 -13.59
C LEU A 20 -5.55 20.95 -12.56
N SER A 21 -4.50 21.70 -12.22
CA SER A 21 -3.49 21.32 -11.22
C SER A 21 -4.11 21.11 -9.85
N THR A 22 -5.01 22.00 -9.44
CA THR A 22 -5.73 21.89 -8.16
C THR A 22 -6.61 20.66 -8.14
N THR A 23 -7.38 20.42 -9.19
CA THR A 23 -8.26 19.25 -9.30
C THR A 23 -7.45 17.95 -9.26
N LEU A 24 -6.35 17.89 -10.00
CA LEU A 24 -5.48 16.72 -10.01
C LEU A 24 -4.86 16.47 -8.64
N THR A 25 -4.39 17.53 -7.98
CA THR A 25 -3.84 17.41 -6.60
C THR A 25 -4.89 16.92 -5.63
N LEU A 26 -6.10 17.46 -5.66
CA LEU A 26 -7.20 17.02 -4.81
C LEU A 26 -7.57 15.56 -5.08
N LEU A 27 -7.57 15.14 -6.34
CA LEU A 27 -7.84 13.76 -6.71
C LEU A 27 -6.78 12.81 -6.16
N VAL A 28 -5.49 13.14 -6.31
CA VAL A 28 -4.37 12.34 -5.80
C VAL A 28 -4.43 12.25 -4.27
N VAL A 29 -4.68 13.37 -3.58
CA VAL A 29 -4.82 13.38 -2.12
C VAL A 29 -6.03 12.56 -1.66
N HIS A 30 -7.16 12.70 -2.34
CA HIS A 30 -8.37 11.93 -2.03
C HIS A 30 -8.13 10.43 -2.20
N GLU A 31 -7.50 10.04 -3.29
CA GLU A 31 -7.22 8.64 -3.60
C GLU A 31 -6.21 8.03 -2.61
N SER A 32 -5.16 8.76 -2.25
CA SER A 32 -4.16 8.26 -1.28
C SER A 32 -4.73 8.10 0.13
N ARG A 33 -5.72 8.92 0.53
CA ARG A 33 -6.39 8.77 1.84
C ARG A 33 -7.20 7.48 1.97
N LYS A 34 -7.68 6.93 0.86
CA LYS A 34 -8.46 5.66 0.87
C LYS A 34 -7.63 4.46 1.30
N ALA A 35 -6.34 4.48 1.04
CA ALA A 35 -5.41 3.43 1.47
C ALA A 35 -5.04 3.54 2.96
N GLY A 36 -5.37 4.67 3.59
CA GLY A 36 -4.99 4.95 4.97
C GLY A 36 -3.49 5.25 5.14
N PRO A 37 -3.04 5.53 6.37
CA PRO A 37 -1.65 5.82 6.66
C PRO A 37 -0.78 4.58 6.49
N ALA A 38 0.50 4.80 6.18
CA ALA A 38 1.51 3.75 6.22
C ALA A 38 2.03 3.59 7.64
N LEU A 39 2.23 2.35 8.07
CA LEU A 39 2.82 2.04 9.37
C LEU A 39 4.33 1.89 9.25
N SER A 40 5.06 2.39 10.24
CA SER A 40 6.45 2.00 10.42
C SER A 40 6.55 0.52 10.83
N ILE A 41 7.72 -0.06 10.68
CA ILE A 41 7.95 -1.46 11.09
C ILE A 41 7.66 -1.66 12.57
N THR A 42 8.09 -0.73 13.42
CA THR A 42 7.85 -0.81 14.87
C THR A 42 6.36 -0.81 15.21
N GLU A 43 5.60 0.11 14.63
CA GLU A 43 4.14 0.15 14.82
C GLU A 43 3.46 -1.11 14.31
N ALA A 44 3.87 -1.61 13.14
CA ALA A 44 3.32 -2.83 12.55
C ALA A 44 3.56 -4.05 13.45
N VAL A 45 4.77 -4.23 13.95
CA VAL A 45 5.12 -5.32 14.86
C VAL A 45 4.33 -5.23 16.17
N GLN A 46 4.18 -4.03 16.73
CA GLN A 46 3.37 -3.83 17.93
C GLN A 46 1.92 -4.21 17.73
N LEU A 47 1.30 -3.81 16.60
CA LEU A 47 -0.08 -4.17 16.29
C LEU A 47 -0.27 -5.68 16.13
N VAL A 48 0.66 -6.33 15.47
CA VAL A 48 0.60 -7.80 15.28
C VAL A 48 0.73 -8.53 16.61
N ASN A 49 1.65 -8.10 17.47
CA ASN A 49 1.91 -8.77 18.74
C ASN A 49 0.86 -8.48 19.82
N ASN A 50 0.33 -7.25 19.87
CA ASN A 50 -0.56 -6.82 20.94
C ASN A 50 -2.04 -6.98 20.61
N GLU A 51 -2.39 -7.01 19.33
CA GLU A 51 -3.79 -7.02 18.88
C GLU A 51 -4.13 -8.20 17.96
N ASP A 52 -3.32 -9.24 17.98
CA ASP A 52 -3.50 -10.45 17.14
C ASP A 52 -3.60 -10.12 15.64
N GLY A 53 -2.89 -9.09 15.20
CA GLY A 53 -2.82 -8.71 13.80
C GLY A 53 -2.05 -9.72 12.95
N VAL A 54 -2.07 -9.51 11.65
CA VAL A 54 -1.40 -10.38 10.68
C VAL A 54 -0.67 -9.55 9.61
N PHE A 55 0.50 -10.03 9.20
CA PHE A 55 1.14 -9.55 7.98
C PHE A 55 0.53 -10.26 6.78
N LEU A 56 0.18 -9.50 5.76
CA LEU A 56 -0.30 -10.00 4.48
C LEU A 56 0.69 -9.63 3.39
N ASP A 57 1.40 -10.62 2.87
CA ASP A 57 2.34 -10.45 1.77
C ASP A 57 1.59 -10.55 0.44
N VAL A 58 1.60 -9.46 -0.33
CA VAL A 58 0.91 -9.37 -1.62
C VAL A 58 1.86 -9.44 -2.81
N ARG A 59 3.12 -9.79 -2.57
CA ARG A 59 4.11 -10.03 -3.64
C ARG A 59 3.76 -11.29 -4.42
N ASP A 60 4.44 -11.50 -5.53
CA ASP A 60 4.30 -12.76 -6.26
C ASP A 60 4.88 -13.96 -5.47
N ALA A 61 4.56 -15.18 -5.91
CA ALA A 61 4.98 -16.40 -5.24
C ALA A 61 6.50 -16.57 -5.21
N ALA A 62 7.22 -16.12 -6.24
CA ALA A 62 8.67 -16.20 -6.30
C ALA A 62 9.34 -15.36 -5.23
N ASP A 63 8.89 -14.12 -5.03
CA ASP A 63 9.42 -13.24 -4.00
C ASP A 63 9.08 -13.73 -2.59
N TYR A 64 7.86 -14.19 -2.37
CA TYR A 64 7.44 -14.79 -1.11
C TYR A 64 8.29 -15.99 -0.73
N THR A 65 8.56 -16.87 -1.68
CA THR A 65 9.35 -18.08 -1.46
C THR A 65 10.81 -17.80 -1.14
N ARG A 66 11.37 -16.71 -1.67
CA ARG A 66 12.76 -16.30 -1.34
C ARG A 66 12.95 -15.84 0.09
N GLY A 67 11.91 -15.37 0.72
CA GLY A 67 11.91 -14.93 2.11
C GLY A 67 10.73 -14.00 2.40
N HIS A 68 10.08 -14.24 3.52
CA HIS A 68 8.92 -13.46 3.96
C HIS A 68 8.93 -13.32 5.48
N ILE A 69 8.11 -12.40 6.00
CA ILE A 69 7.95 -12.18 7.43
C ILE A 69 7.32 -13.44 8.06
N THR A 70 7.81 -13.84 9.21
CA THR A 70 7.30 -15.00 9.95
C THR A 70 5.78 -14.90 10.15
N ASP A 71 5.08 -16.00 9.89
CA ASP A 71 3.62 -16.12 9.98
C ASP A 71 2.81 -15.23 9.03
N ALA A 72 3.45 -14.56 8.08
CA ALA A 72 2.75 -13.78 7.08
C ALA A 72 1.85 -14.67 6.20
N LYS A 73 0.64 -14.20 5.96
CA LYS A 73 -0.25 -14.79 4.95
C LYS A 73 0.18 -14.33 3.57
N HIS A 74 0.03 -15.19 2.59
CA HIS A 74 0.38 -14.87 1.21
C HIS A 74 -0.84 -14.92 0.31
N ILE A 75 -1.20 -13.76 -0.23
CA ILE A 75 -2.19 -13.64 -1.30
C ILE A 75 -1.64 -12.61 -2.29
N PRO A 76 -1.23 -13.02 -3.50
CA PRO A 76 -0.75 -12.08 -4.50
C PRO A 76 -1.78 -10.98 -4.79
N ALA A 77 -1.32 -9.76 -5.01
CA ALA A 77 -2.19 -8.60 -5.24
C ALA A 77 -3.23 -8.84 -6.34
N ALA A 78 -2.86 -9.53 -7.41
CA ALA A 78 -3.75 -9.85 -8.53
C ALA A 78 -4.90 -10.80 -8.14
N ALA A 79 -4.72 -11.63 -7.11
CA ALA A 79 -5.72 -12.58 -6.64
C ALA A 79 -6.50 -12.09 -5.41
N LEU A 80 -6.10 -10.96 -4.82
CA LEU A 80 -6.60 -10.52 -3.52
C LEU A 80 -8.11 -10.32 -3.49
N SER A 81 -8.67 -9.64 -4.49
CA SER A 81 -10.11 -9.35 -4.53
C SER A 81 -11.00 -10.60 -4.53
N GLY A 82 -10.51 -11.71 -5.07
CA GLY A 82 -11.23 -12.99 -5.11
C GLY A 82 -10.92 -13.93 -3.93
N ARG A 83 -9.94 -13.57 -3.08
CA ARG A 83 -9.46 -14.45 -2.01
C ARG A 83 -9.56 -13.83 -0.61
N THR A 84 -10.26 -12.73 -0.45
CA THR A 84 -10.44 -12.06 0.86
C THR A 84 -11.16 -12.92 1.89
N GLY A 85 -11.91 -13.93 1.49
CA GLY A 85 -12.52 -14.92 2.38
C GLY A 85 -11.50 -15.66 3.27
N GLU A 86 -10.27 -15.83 2.81
CA GLU A 86 -9.18 -16.43 3.59
C GLU A 86 -8.73 -15.56 4.77
N LEU A 87 -9.09 -14.28 4.75
CA LEU A 87 -8.77 -13.30 5.79
C LEU A 87 -9.94 -13.01 6.74
N GLU A 88 -11.06 -13.71 6.61
CA GLU A 88 -12.29 -13.39 7.35
C GLU A 88 -12.09 -13.39 8.86
N LYS A 89 -11.28 -14.30 9.39
CA LYS A 89 -10.94 -14.33 10.81
C LYS A 89 -10.16 -13.09 11.32
N PHE A 90 -9.63 -12.30 10.42
CA PHE A 90 -8.90 -11.06 10.72
C PHE A 90 -9.72 -9.80 10.40
N ARG A 91 -11.02 -9.92 10.13
CA ARG A 91 -11.85 -8.78 9.70
C ARG A 91 -11.77 -7.58 10.64
N ASP A 92 -11.78 -7.83 11.94
CA ASP A 92 -11.72 -6.79 12.98
C ASP A 92 -10.31 -6.61 13.58
N LYS A 93 -9.32 -7.28 13.01
CA LYS A 93 -7.92 -7.25 13.47
C LYS A 93 -7.06 -6.43 12.51
N PRO A 94 -5.90 -5.92 12.98
CA PRO A 94 -4.95 -5.26 12.10
C PRO A 94 -4.43 -6.20 11.01
N ILE A 95 -4.54 -5.78 9.75
CA ILE A 95 -3.91 -6.46 8.62
C ILE A 95 -2.85 -5.53 8.05
N ILE A 96 -1.60 -5.93 8.13
CA ILE A 96 -0.46 -5.15 7.66
C ILE A 96 -0.07 -5.65 6.29
N VAL A 97 -0.38 -4.88 5.26
CA VAL A 97 -0.13 -5.26 3.86
C VAL A 97 1.31 -4.94 3.49
N VAL A 98 2.01 -5.95 3.03
CA VAL A 98 3.43 -5.89 2.70
C VAL A 98 3.64 -6.17 1.21
N CYS A 99 4.38 -5.29 0.54
CA CYS A 99 4.88 -5.54 -0.81
C CYS A 99 6.39 -5.29 -0.87
N ARG A 100 6.98 -5.24 -2.06
CA ARG A 100 8.44 -5.05 -2.17
C ARG A 100 8.90 -3.69 -1.64
N MET A 101 8.26 -2.58 -2.06
CA MET A 101 8.68 -1.21 -1.73
C MET A 101 7.53 -0.32 -1.20
N GLY A 102 6.35 -0.85 -0.97
CA GLY A 102 5.19 -0.10 -0.50
C GLY A 102 4.23 0.37 -1.61
N GLN A 103 4.56 0.24 -2.88
CA GLN A 103 3.75 0.74 -4.00
C GLN A 103 2.49 -0.10 -4.25
N THR A 104 2.62 -1.41 -4.31
CA THR A 104 1.50 -2.34 -4.55
C THR A 104 0.63 -2.51 -3.30
N ALA A 105 1.18 -2.29 -2.12
CA ALA A 105 0.45 -2.39 -0.86
C ALA A 105 -0.66 -1.34 -0.73
N GLY A 106 -0.49 -0.14 -1.29
CA GLY A 106 -1.50 0.91 -1.28
C GLY A 106 -2.82 0.47 -1.92
N PRO A 107 -2.83 0.10 -3.21
CA PRO A 107 -4.01 -0.44 -3.88
C PRO A 107 -4.58 -1.69 -3.21
N ALA A 108 -3.75 -2.61 -2.74
CA ALA A 108 -4.17 -3.80 -2.03
C ALA A 108 -4.89 -3.46 -0.71
N THR A 109 -4.35 -2.54 0.07
CA THR A 109 -4.98 -2.04 1.30
C THR A 109 -6.34 -1.41 1.01
N LYS A 110 -6.43 -0.61 -0.05
CA LYS A 110 -7.67 0.01 -0.49
C LYS A 110 -8.73 -1.06 -0.85
N THR A 111 -8.34 -2.10 -1.57
CA THR A 111 -9.22 -3.22 -1.90
C THR A 111 -9.77 -3.90 -0.64
N LEU A 112 -8.91 -4.16 0.33
CA LEU A 112 -9.31 -4.76 1.61
C LEU A 112 -10.29 -3.86 2.37
N ARG A 113 -10.00 -2.58 2.48
CA ARG A 113 -10.86 -1.62 3.19
C ARG A 113 -12.24 -1.51 2.52
N ALA A 114 -12.29 -1.54 1.20
CA ALA A 114 -13.55 -1.53 0.43
C ALA A 114 -14.39 -2.80 0.68
N GLN A 115 -13.78 -3.91 1.05
CA GLN A 115 -14.45 -5.18 1.38
C GLN A 115 -14.71 -5.36 2.89
N GLY A 116 -14.53 -4.30 3.68
CA GLY A 116 -14.88 -4.29 5.10
C GLY A 116 -13.74 -4.57 6.09
N PHE A 117 -12.51 -4.76 5.60
CA PHE A 117 -11.33 -4.90 6.45
C PHE A 117 -10.79 -3.52 6.83
N LEU A 118 -11.49 -2.85 7.74
CA LEU A 118 -11.27 -1.43 8.03
C LEU A 118 -9.95 -1.13 8.72
N ARG A 119 -9.32 -2.12 9.33
CA ARG A 119 -8.03 -2.01 10.00
C ARG A 119 -6.85 -2.45 9.12
N ALA A 120 -7.07 -2.63 7.83
CA ALA A 120 -6.00 -2.86 6.88
C ALA A 120 -5.16 -1.59 6.69
N GLN A 121 -3.84 -1.73 6.81
CA GLN A 121 -2.86 -0.66 6.64
C GLN A 121 -1.63 -1.20 5.91
N LYS A 122 -0.91 -0.33 5.23
CA LYS A 122 0.30 -0.74 4.50
C LYS A 122 1.55 -0.56 5.37
N LEU A 123 2.54 -1.42 5.16
CA LEU A 123 3.87 -1.27 5.74
C LEU A 123 4.69 -0.26 4.93
N ALA A 124 5.18 0.78 5.57
CA ALA A 124 6.04 1.77 4.92
C ALA A 124 7.35 1.12 4.43
N GLY A 125 7.68 1.35 3.16
CA GLY A 125 8.90 0.81 2.54
C GLY A 125 8.87 -0.69 2.22
N GLY A 126 7.85 -1.42 2.64
CA GLY A 126 7.68 -2.84 2.35
C GLY A 126 8.85 -3.73 2.78
N MET A 127 9.07 -4.81 2.06
CA MET A 127 10.18 -5.74 2.36
C MET A 127 11.56 -5.14 2.19
N MET A 128 11.71 -4.13 1.33
CA MET A 128 13.00 -3.46 1.15
C MET A 128 13.44 -2.76 2.44
N GLU A 129 12.52 -2.10 3.14
CA GLU A 129 12.81 -1.49 4.44
C GLU A 129 13.03 -2.55 5.54
N TRP A 130 12.24 -3.63 5.51
CA TRP A 130 12.41 -4.77 6.43
C TRP A 130 13.81 -5.37 6.34
N ASP A 131 14.29 -5.61 5.12
CA ASP A 131 15.61 -6.16 4.85
C ASP A 131 16.73 -5.15 5.20
N ALA A 132 16.51 -3.86 4.93
CA ALA A 132 17.47 -2.80 5.27
C ALA A 132 17.74 -2.72 6.78
N GLN A 133 16.72 -2.99 7.60
CA GLN A 133 16.86 -3.08 9.06
C GLN A 133 17.33 -4.47 9.53
N LYS A 134 17.66 -5.36 8.62
CA LYS A 134 18.18 -6.72 8.89
C LYS A 134 17.26 -7.54 9.80
N LEU A 135 15.95 -7.39 9.63
CA LEU A 135 14.97 -8.13 10.38
C LEU A 135 14.82 -9.55 9.83
N PRO A 136 14.43 -10.53 10.69
CA PRO A 136 14.39 -11.93 10.29
C PRO A 136 13.32 -12.19 9.23
N VAL A 137 13.65 -13.04 8.28
CA VAL A 137 12.73 -13.60 7.29
C VAL A 137 12.82 -15.11 7.33
N VAL A 138 11.75 -15.77 6.92
CA VAL A 138 11.69 -17.23 6.83
C VAL A 138 11.44 -17.66 5.38
N THR A 139 11.87 -18.87 5.06
CA THR A 139 11.58 -19.52 3.78
C THR A 139 10.68 -20.72 4.01
N PRO A 140 9.89 -21.14 3.02
CA PRO A 140 9.07 -22.35 3.12
C PRO A 140 9.87 -23.60 3.33
#